data_100778406abcec7bb2d38eeb17bc79c4
#
_entry.id   100778406abcec7bb2d38eeb17bc79c4
#
_cell.length_a   1.000
_cell.length_b   1.000
_cell.length_c   1.000
_cell.angle_alpha   90.00
_cell.angle_beta   90.00
_cell.angle_gamma   90.00
#
_symmetry.space_group_name_H-M   'P 1'
#
loop_
_entity.id
_entity.type
_entity.pdbx_description
1 polymer ?
#
loop_
_entity_poly.entity_id
_entity_poly.type
_entity_poly.pdbx_seq_one_letter_code
_entity_poly.pdbx_strand_id
1 'polypeptide(L)'
;MQHSPGFLALVNDAKSRVRELNLAQARARLAANPDALLIDVREESEWAAGHAVEAQHLGKGIFERDLEAKFPVKDRELILYCGGGFRSALSADAAQKMGYTNVWSLDGGYKAMAAAGWPMTR
;
A
#
# COMPACT_ATOMS: atom_id res chain seq x y z
N MET A 1 10.32 -11.85 10.28
CA MET A 1 9.60 -11.54 11.54
C MET A 1 8.36 -12.42 11.66
N GLN A 2 8.15 -12.96 12.84
CA GLN A 2 6.96 -13.76 13.13
C GLN A 2 5.85 -12.85 13.66
N HIS A 3 4.68 -12.91 13.02
CA HIS A 3 3.55 -12.09 13.42
C HIS A 3 2.66 -12.81 14.42
N SER A 4 2.01 -12.04 15.30
CA SER A 4 1.11 -12.60 16.32
C SER A 4 -0.17 -13.16 15.67
N PRO A 5 -0.82 -14.15 16.33
CA PRO A 5 -2.06 -14.72 15.79
C PRO A 5 -3.19 -13.71 15.62
N GLY A 6 -3.33 -12.76 16.53
CA GLY A 6 -4.36 -11.73 16.45
C GLY A 6 -4.15 -10.80 15.26
N PHE A 7 -2.91 -10.40 15.02
CA PHE A 7 -2.58 -9.57 13.86
C PHE A 7 -2.85 -10.33 12.55
N LEU A 8 -2.42 -11.59 12.47
CA LEU A 8 -2.68 -12.43 11.30
C LEU A 8 -4.17 -12.61 11.04
N ALA A 9 -4.97 -12.75 12.09
CA ALA A 9 -6.43 -12.87 11.95
C ALA A 9 -7.04 -11.59 11.33
N LEU A 10 -6.60 -10.42 11.79
CA LEU A 10 -7.05 -9.13 11.21
C LEU A 10 -6.64 -9.02 9.74
N VAL A 11 -5.40 -9.36 9.43
CA VAL A 11 -4.89 -9.29 8.06
C VAL A 11 -5.63 -10.26 7.14
N ASN A 12 -5.82 -11.51 7.57
CA ASN A 12 -6.52 -12.50 6.77
C ASN A 12 -7.97 -12.12 6.53
N ASP A 13 -8.62 -11.53 7.52
CA ASP A 13 -9.97 -10.99 7.37
C ASP A 13 -10.00 -9.87 6.32
N ALA A 14 -9.10 -8.91 6.41
CA ALA A 14 -8.99 -7.83 5.43
C ALA A 14 -8.70 -8.37 4.02
N LYS A 15 -7.79 -9.33 3.90
CA LYS A 15 -7.42 -9.93 2.61
C LYS A 15 -8.59 -10.63 1.92
N SER A 16 -9.62 -11.05 2.65
CA SER A 16 -10.81 -11.63 2.05
C SER A 16 -11.62 -10.61 1.23
N ARG A 17 -11.40 -9.32 1.44
CA ARG A 17 -12.10 -8.21 0.77
C ARG A 17 -11.20 -7.35 -0.11
N VAL A 18 -9.88 -7.46 0.04
CA VAL A 18 -8.90 -6.60 -0.63
C VAL A 18 -8.36 -7.30 -1.87
N ARG A 19 -8.12 -6.53 -2.91
CA ARG A 19 -7.44 -7.02 -4.11
C ARG A 19 -5.94 -6.80 -3.96
N GLU A 20 -5.16 -7.82 -4.30
CA GLU A 20 -3.71 -7.78 -4.21
C GLU A 20 -3.08 -7.82 -5.59
N LEU A 21 -1.91 -7.18 -5.73
CA LEU A 21 -1.09 -7.19 -6.94
C LEU A 21 0.28 -7.77 -6.60
N ASN A 22 0.87 -8.51 -7.53
CA ASN A 22 2.30 -8.82 -7.48
C ASN A 22 3.09 -7.65 -8.10
N LEU A 23 4.43 -7.72 -8.05
CA LEU A 23 5.29 -6.64 -8.54
C LEU A 23 5.06 -6.33 -10.02
N ALA A 24 4.98 -7.36 -10.85
CA ALA A 24 4.80 -7.19 -12.28
C ALA A 24 3.47 -6.49 -12.61
N GLN A 25 2.41 -6.89 -11.91
CA GLN A 25 1.09 -6.28 -12.06
C GLN A 25 1.08 -4.83 -11.62
N ALA A 26 1.74 -4.53 -10.50
CA ALA A 26 1.83 -3.16 -9.99
C ALA A 26 2.59 -2.26 -10.97
N ARG A 27 3.72 -2.74 -11.49
CA ARG A 27 4.49 -1.99 -12.49
C ARG A 27 3.67 -1.72 -13.74
N ALA A 28 2.94 -2.72 -14.21
CA ALA A 28 2.11 -2.58 -15.40
C ALA A 28 1.00 -1.52 -15.20
N ARG A 29 0.37 -1.53 -14.04
CA ARG A 29 -0.69 -0.56 -13.71
C ARG A 29 -0.16 0.85 -13.61
N LEU A 30 0.97 1.04 -12.95
CA LEU A 30 1.60 2.36 -12.82
C LEU A 30 2.05 2.90 -14.18
N ALA A 31 2.55 2.03 -15.06
CA ALA A 31 2.96 2.42 -16.41
C ALA A 31 1.76 2.77 -17.29
N ALA A 32 0.65 2.05 -17.15
CA ALA A 32 -0.54 2.22 -17.98
C ALA A 32 -1.39 3.42 -17.58
N ASN A 33 -1.35 3.81 -16.30
CA ASN A 33 -2.20 4.89 -15.78
C ASN A 33 -1.34 5.95 -15.07
N PRO A 34 -1.09 7.10 -15.74
CA PRO A 34 -0.30 8.18 -15.13
C PRO A 34 -0.92 8.76 -13.86
N ASP A 35 -2.23 8.60 -13.67
CA ASP A 35 -2.93 9.09 -12.48
C ASP A 35 -2.90 8.12 -11.31
N ALA A 36 -2.42 6.88 -11.53
CA ALA A 36 -2.29 5.92 -10.44
C ALA A 36 -1.26 6.40 -9.41
N LEU A 37 -1.56 6.18 -8.14
CA LEU A 37 -0.69 6.55 -7.03
C LEU A 37 -0.11 5.31 -6.37
N LEU A 38 1.19 5.36 -6.11
CA LEU A 38 1.86 4.39 -5.25
C LEU A 38 2.01 5.04 -3.87
N ILE A 39 1.42 4.43 -2.84
CA ILE A 39 1.40 5.00 -1.49
C ILE A 39 2.08 4.06 -0.52
N ASP A 40 3.09 4.57 0.17
CA ASP A 40 3.80 3.86 1.25
C ASP A 40 3.04 4.09 2.55
N VAL A 41 2.53 3.01 3.16
CA VAL A 41 1.78 3.10 4.40
C VAL A 41 2.60 2.67 5.62
N ARG A 42 3.93 2.56 5.46
CA ARG A 42 4.84 2.21 6.56
C ARG A 42 5.01 3.39 7.52
N GLU A 43 5.70 3.13 8.62
CA GLU A 43 6.04 4.16 9.60
C GLU A 43 7.04 5.16 9.03
N GLU A 44 7.09 6.36 9.62
CA GLU A 44 7.99 7.43 9.18
C GLU A 44 9.46 7.01 9.18
N SER A 45 9.89 6.25 10.19
CA SER A 45 11.27 5.78 10.27
C SER A 45 11.62 4.83 9.11
N GLU A 46 10.68 4.01 8.69
CA GLU A 46 10.87 3.12 7.53
C GLU A 46 10.95 3.92 6.23
N TRP A 47 10.06 4.86 6.06
CA TRP A 47 10.04 5.78 4.92
C TRP A 47 11.36 6.55 4.81
N ALA A 48 11.82 7.11 5.90
CA ALA A 48 13.06 7.89 5.94
C ALA A 48 14.30 7.06 5.60
N ALA A 49 14.29 5.76 5.95
CA ALA A 49 15.38 4.85 5.65
C ALA A 49 15.46 4.45 4.17
N GLY A 50 14.36 4.58 3.44
CA GLY A 50 14.29 4.28 2.02
C GLY A 50 12.88 3.96 1.57
N HIS A 51 12.51 4.42 0.37
CA HIS A 51 11.19 4.19 -0.20
C HIS A 51 11.25 4.23 -1.72
N ALA A 52 10.20 3.75 -2.38
CA ALA A 52 10.09 3.82 -3.84
C ALA A 52 10.12 5.27 -4.32
N VAL A 53 10.86 5.54 -5.39
CA VAL A 53 11.07 6.90 -5.91
C VAL A 53 9.77 7.61 -6.21
N GLU A 54 8.81 6.91 -6.82
CA GLU A 54 7.51 7.49 -7.21
C GLU A 54 6.46 7.49 -6.10
N ALA A 55 6.78 6.92 -4.93
CA ALA A 55 5.78 6.77 -3.86
C ALA A 55 5.53 8.06 -3.12
N GLN A 56 4.30 8.19 -2.62
CA GLN A 56 3.95 9.19 -1.63
C GLN A 56 3.75 8.50 -0.29
N HIS A 57 4.01 9.20 0.79
CA HIS A 57 3.90 8.64 2.13
C HIS A 57 2.58 9.02 2.79
N LEU A 58 1.86 8.02 3.27
CA LEU A 58 0.72 8.21 4.15
C LEU A 58 0.67 7.02 5.11
N GLY A 59 1.31 7.17 6.27
CA GLY A 59 1.48 6.09 7.24
C GLY A 59 0.15 5.58 7.77
N LYS A 60 0.10 4.28 8.04
CA LYS A 60 -1.12 3.59 8.47
C LYS A 60 -1.77 4.25 9.70
N GLY A 61 -0.97 4.77 10.63
CA GLY A 61 -1.49 5.40 11.84
C GLY A 61 -2.36 6.63 11.62
N ILE A 62 -2.19 7.31 10.49
CA ILE A 62 -2.97 8.49 10.13
C ILE A 62 -3.71 8.31 8.81
N PHE A 63 -3.70 7.12 8.25
CA PHE A 63 -4.20 6.85 6.91
C PHE A 63 -5.68 7.21 6.77
N GLU A 64 -6.52 6.67 7.64
CA GLU A 64 -7.96 6.90 7.57
C GLU A 64 -8.31 8.36 7.83
N ARG A 65 -7.57 9.03 8.73
CA ARG A 65 -7.81 10.43 9.04
C ARG A 65 -7.52 11.34 7.85
N ASP A 66 -6.43 11.09 7.11
CA ASP A 66 -5.91 12.04 6.15
C ASP A 66 -6.15 11.66 4.68
N LEU A 67 -6.64 10.45 4.40
CA LEU A 67 -6.77 9.95 3.03
C LEU A 67 -7.62 10.85 2.16
N GLU A 68 -8.82 11.23 2.62
CA GLU A 68 -9.75 12.04 1.83
C GLU A 68 -9.22 13.45 1.57
N ALA A 69 -8.51 14.02 2.55
CA ALA A 69 -7.94 15.35 2.37
C ALA A 69 -6.80 15.35 1.35
N LYS A 70 -5.98 14.29 1.34
CA LYS A 70 -4.84 14.20 0.43
C LYS A 70 -5.22 13.71 -0.96
N PHE A 71 -6.10 12.74 -1.06
CA PHE A 71 -6.48 12.09 -2.32
C PHE A 71 -8.00 11.97 -2.38
N PRO A 72 -8.70 13.07 -2.68
CA PRO A 72 -10.17 13.11 -2.56
C PRO A 72 -10.94 12.35 -3.63
N VAL A 73 -10.29 11.98 -4.74
CA VAL A 73 -10.98 11.31 -5.85
C VAL A 73 -11.13 9.82 -5.55
N LYS A 74 -12.36 9.39 -5.35
CA LYS A 74 -12.68 8.05 -4.84
C LYS A 74 -12.43 6.91 -5.82
N ASP A 75 -12.41 7.17 -7.11
CA ASP A 75 -12.13 6.15 -8.14
C ASP A 75 -10.70 6.18 -8.65
N ARG A 76 -9.86 7.02 -8.08
CA ARG A 76 -8.44 7.08 -8.44
C ARG A 76 -7.76 5.76 -8.07
N GLU A 77 -6.90 5.26 -8.95
CA GLU A 77 -6.18 4.02 -8.70
C GLU A 77 -5.11 4.22 -7.64
N LEU A 78 -5.25 3.52 -6.52
CA LEU A 78 -4.32 3.58 -5.39
C LEU A 78 -3.68 2.20 -5.21
N ILE A 79 -2.35 2.17 -5.23
CA ILE A 79 -1.58 0.96 -4.95
C ILE A 79 -0.82 1.21 -3.66
N LEU A 80 -1.18 0.47 -2.61
CA LEU A 80 -0.62 0.65 -1.28
C LEU A 80 0.44 -0.41 -1.02
N TYR A 81 1.57 -0.01 -0.43
CA TYR A 81 2.56 -0.99 -0.01
C TYR A 81 3.03 -0.72 1.41
N CYS A 82 3.46 -1.79 2.08
CA CYS A 82 4.13 -1.73 3.37
C CYS A 82 5.40 -2.58 3.31
N GLY A 83 5.85 -3.14 4.42
CA GLY A 83 7.06 -3.96 4.44
C GLY A 83 6.91 -5.29 3.72
N GLY A 84 5.78 -5.99 3.93
CA GLY A 84 5.55 -7.33 3.39
C GLY A 84 4.13 -7.59 2.87
N GLY A 85 3.27 -6.58 2.85
CA GLY A 85 1.92 -6.70 2.32
C GLY A 85 0.82 -6.88 3.37
N PHE A 86 1.15 -6.85 4.65
CA PHE A 86 0.19 -7.08 5.73
C PHE A 86 -0.50 -5.77 6.15
N ARG A 87 0.26 -4.75 6.51
CA ARG A 87 -0.29 -3.44 6.89
C ARG A 87 -1.04 -2.79 5.73
N SER A 88 -0.53 -2.95 4.49
CA SER A 88 -1.19 -2.40 3.31
C SER A 88 -2.54 -3.06 3.02
N ALA A 89 -2.70 -4.33 3.35
CA ALA A 89 -4.00 -4.99 3.24
C ALA A 89 -5.02 -4.37 4.19
N LEU A 90 -4.61 -4.05 5.43
CA LEU A 90 -5.47 -3.38 6.40
C LEU A 90 -5.84 -1.96 5.93
N SER A 91 -4.87 -1.22 5.41
CA SER A 91 -5.13 0.13 4.88
C SER A 91 -6.03 0.10 3.65
N ALA A 92 -5.83 -0.86 2.75
CA ALA A 92 -6.68 -1.02 1.58
C ALA A 92 -8.13 -1.33 1.97
N ASP A 93 -8.33 -2.19 2.96
CA ASP A 93 -9.66 -2.50 3.48
C ASP A 93 -10.33 -1.25 4.06
N ALA A 94 -9.59 -0.47 4.84
CA ALA A 94 -10.08 0.80 5.39
C ALA A 94 -10.48 1.79 4.27
N ALA A 95 -9.64 1.92 3.25
CA ALA A 95 -9.94 2.80 2.11
C ALA A 95 -11.23 2.38 1.40
N GLN A 96 -11.43 1.07 1.17
CA GLN A 96 -12.66 0.56 0.57
C GLN A 96 -13.89 0.90 1.40
N LYS A 97 -13.79 0.79 2.72
CA LYS A 97 -14.88 1.16 3.65
C LYS A 97 -15.17 2.65 3.61
N MET A 98 -14.21 3.47 3.23
CA MET A 98 -14.37 4.91 3.06
C MET A 98 -14.92 5.29 1.68
N GLY A 99 -15.20 4.32 0.83
CA GLY A 99 -15.82 4.54 -0.48
C GLY A 99 -14.84 4.56 -1.67
N TYR A 100 -13.56 4.26 -1.44
CA TYR A 100 -12.59 4.15 -2.53
C TYR A 100 -12.83 2.86 -3.32
N THR A 101 -12.91 2.97 -4.64
CA THR A 101 -13.35 1.87 -5.50
C THR A 101 -12.23 1.22 -6.32
N ASN A 102 -11.01 1.75 -6.26
CA ASN A 102 -9.90 1.26 -7.09
C ASN A 102 -8.62 1.20 -6.26
N VAL A 103 -8.65 0.37 -5.21
CA VAL A 103 -7.56 0.24 -4.24
C VAL A 103 -6.98 -1.17 -4.31
N TRP A 104 -5.65 -1.23 -4.28
CA TRP A 104 -4.87 -2.47 -4.37
C TRP A 104 -3.81 -2.50 -3.29
N SER A 105 -3.52 -3.68 -2.76
CA SER A 105 -2.41 -3.91 -1.84
C SER A 105 -1.30 -4.65 -2.60
N LEU A 106 -0.06 -4.14 -2.49
CA LEU A 106 1.09 -4.77 -3.15
C LEU A 106 1.60 -5.92 -2.29
N ASP A 107 1.34 -7.14 -2.74
CA ASP A 107 1.82 -8.34 -2.08
C ASP A 107 3.35 -8.37 -2.11
N GLY A 108 3.95 -8.76 -0.99
CA GLY A 108 5.40 -8.77 -0.83
C GLY A 108 6.00 -7.42 -0.42
N GLY A 109 5.33 -6.32 -0.69
CA GLY A 109 5.68 -4.98 -0.23
C GLY A 109 7.10 -4.54 -0.53
N TYR A 110 7.63 -3.67 0.33
CA TYR A 110 8.97 -3.09 0.17
C TYR A 110 10.08 -4.15 0.04
N LYS A 111 9.98 -5.24 0.80
CA LYS A 111 10.98 -6.31 0.73
C LYS A 111 11.08 -6.91 -0.67
N ALA A 112 9.96 -7.22 -1.26
CA ALA A 112 9.92 -7.77 -2.62
C ALA A 112 10.36 -6.73 -3.66
N MET A 113 9.94 -5.48 -3.48
CA MET A 113 10.33 -4.37 -4.36
C MET A 113 11.85 -4.19 -4.36
N ALA A 114 12.47 -4.12 -3.18
CA ALA A 114 13.92 -3.95 -3.04
C ALA A 114 14.68 -5.14 -3.63
N ALA A 115 14.23 -6.37 -3.38
CA ALA A 115 14.84 -7.57 -3.91
C ALA A 115 14.80 -7.62 -5.45
N ALA A 116 13.76 -7.04 -6.05
CA ALA A 116 13.58 -7.01 -7.50
C ALA A 116 14.24 -5.80 -8.18
N GLY A 117 14.93 -4.94 -7.40
CA GLY A 117 15.61 -3.77 -7.95
C GLY A 117 14.69 -2.60 -8.27
N TRP A 118 13.53 -2.49 -7.62
CA TRP A 118 12.66 -1.33 -7.78
C TRP A 118 13.43 -0.06 -7.38
N PRO A 119 13.37 1.02 -8.18
CA PRO A 119 14.11 2.24 -7.86
C PRO A 119 13.68 2.82 -6.51
N MET A 120 14.69 3.05 -5.65
CA MET A 120 14.48 3.55 -4.29
C MET A 120 15.24 4.86 -4.08
N THR A 121 14.79 5.64 -3.09
CA THR A 121 15.41 6.88 -2.66
C THR A 121 15.22 7.05 -1.14
N ARG A 122 15.79 8.09 -0.64
CA ARG A 122 15.61 8.49 0.77
C ARG A 122 15.03 9.89 0.87
#